data_94addfa29f0d5f7f854b10b72f04036a
#
_entry.id   94addfa29f0d5f7f854b10b72f04036a
#
_cell.length_a   1.000
_cell.length_b   1.000
_cell.length_c   1.000
_cell.angle_alpha   90.00
_cell.angle_beta   90.00
_cell.angle_gamma   90.00
#
_symmetry.space_group_name_H-M   'P 1'
#
loop_
_entity.id
_entity.type
_entity.pdbx_description
1 polymer ?
#
loop_
_entity_poly.entity_id
_entity_poly.type
_entity_poly.pdbx_seq_one_letter_code
_entity_poly.pdbx_strand_id
1 'polypeptide(L)'
;HENRVYWACASPWQGRGAAALAMPATQHGFHSRGRFVKVLKLSAQGLPQSWITLEQAVIHYASEDVRWEAGQQVAVFRGGHNAVTGQQSVITINSIIGTRGVPGINPFDLRPSLTNSKLFARDRNVCAYCGNHFHESDLTREHIIPQAQKRRDIWMNVVTACRSCNHRKSNRTPEQAHMPLLYTPYVPSLWEDFILRNRRILADQMEFLMAHVPKSSRLLV
;
A
#
# COMPACT_ATOMS: atom_id res chain seq x y z
N HIS A 1 12.15 -43.07 7.24
CA HIS A 1 12.76 -42.10 6.32
C HIS A 1 11.86 -40.86 6.28
N GLU A 2 12.11 -39.96 7.21
CA GLU A 2 11.43 -38.69 7.33
C GLU A 2 12.19 -37.61 6.53
N ASN A 3 11.59 -37.08 5.50
CA ASN A 3 12.06 -35.85 4.85
C ASN A 3 11.34 -34.65 5.49
N ARG A 4 11.93 -34.06 6.51
CA ARG A 4 11.57 -32.73 7.01
C ARG A 4 12.19 -31.69 6.07
N VAL A 5 11.35 -31.03 5.30
CA VAL A 5 11.75 -29.81 4.56
C VAL A 5 11.69 -28.63 5.53
N TYR A 6 12.86 -28.20 6.00
CA TYR A 6 13.00 -26.93 6.73
C TYR A 6 12.96 -25.77 5.74
N TRP A 7 11.90 -24.99 5.78
CA TRP A 7 11.89 -23.66 5.18
C TRP A 7 12.69 -22.73 6.08
N ALA A 8 13.96 -22.57 5.80
CA ALA A 8 14.76 -21.48 6.37
C ALA A 8 14.30 -20.19 5.71
N CYS A 9 13.59 -19.33 6.46
CA CYS A 9 13.42 -17.92 6.14
C CYS A 9 14.80 -17.25 6.24
N ALA A 10 15.57 -17.31 5.16
CA ALA A 10 16.74 -16.47 5.01
C ALA A 10 16.26 -15.03 4.73
N SER A 11 16.42 -14.17 5.71
CA SER A 11 16.28 -12.72 5.57
C SER A 11 17.27 -12.23 4.51
N PRO A 12 16.82 -11.51 3.44
CA PRO A 12 17.72 -10.98 2.41
C PRO A 12 18.57 -9.79 2.86
N TRP A 13 18.52 -9.42 4.14
CA TRP A 13 19.12 -8.18 4.65
C TRP A 13 20.37 -8.40 5.51
N GLN A 14 21.25 -9.33 5.16
CA GLN A 14 22.59 -9.36 5.72
C GLN A 14 23.61 -8.80 4.72
N GLY A 15 23.99 -7.55 4.96
CA GLY A 15 25.35 -7.07 4.71
C GLY A 15 25.70 -6.58 3.33
N ARG A 16 25.67 -5.27 3.14
CA ARG A 16 26.81 -4.58 2.52
C ARG A 16 27.09 -3.31 3.31
N GLY A 17 28.23 -3.27 3.97
CA GLY A 17 28.73 -2.10 4.66
C GLY A 17 29.01 -0.98 3.66
N ALA A 18 28.25 0.10 3.82
CA ALA A 18 28.63 1.42 3.31
C ALA A 18 29.06 2.25 4.52
N ALA A 19 30.28 2.72 4.49
CA ALA A 19 30.84 3.61 5.50
C ALA A 19 29.95 4.85 5.62
N ALA A 20 29.22 4.97 6.71
CA ALA A 20 28.44 6.14 7.04
C ALA A 20 29.40 7.22 7.52
N LEU A 21 29.61 8.26 6.70
CA LEU A 21 30.12 9.54 7.16
C LEU A 21 29.12 10.11 8.17
N ALA A 22 29.53 10.13 9.43
CA ALA A 22 28.77 10.72 10.53
C ALA A 22 28.64 12.23 10.29
N MET A 23 27.46 12.69 9.90
CA MET A 23 27.08 14.09 9.99
C MET A 23 26.54 14.40 11.39
N PRO A 24 26.91 15.55 12.00
CA PRO A 24 26.45 15.87 13.35
C PRO A 24 24.93 16.08 13.36
N ALA A 25 24.26 15.42 14.31
CA ALA A 25 22.84 15.60 14.58
C ALA A 25 22.55 17.03 15.02
N THR A 26 22.13 17.87 14.10
CA THR A 26 21.51 19.16 14.45
C THR A 26 20.14 18.88 15.08
N GLN A 27 20.03 19.21 16.36
CA GLN A 27 18.78 19.24 17.12
C GLN A 27 17.84 20.29 16.49
N HIS A 28 17.00 19.89 15.55
CA HIS A 28 15.91 20.72 15.07
C HIS A 28 14.61 20.14 15.59
N GLY A 29 13.95 20.95 16.44
CA GLY A 29 12.63 20.67 16.96
C GLY A 29 11.66 20.30 15.82
N PHE A 30 11.03 19.13 15.95
CA PHE A 30 10.13 18.56 14.94
C PHE A 30 8.79 19.31 15.01
N HIS A 31 8.72 20.47 14.30
CA HIS A 31 7.47 21.21 14.11
C HIS A 31 6.70 20.65 12.91
N SER A 32 5.50 20.13 13.16
CA SER A 32 4.33 20.03 12.28
C SER A 32 4.36 19.21 10.98
N ARG A 33 5.44 18.56 10.56
CA ARG A 33 5.42 17.68 9.36
C ARG A 33 4.94 16.25 9.63
N GLY A 34 4.83 15.83 10.90
CA GLY A 34 4.51 14.44 11.28
C GLY A 34 3.06 14.02 11.14
N ARG A 35 2.12 14.97 10.97
CA ARG A 35 0.67 14.68 11.01
C ARG A 35 0.15 13.83 9.84
N PHE A 36 0.95 13.56 8.81
CA PHE A 36 0.56 12.83 7.61
C PHE A 36 1.33 11.54 7.35
N VAL A 37 2.35 11.25 8.17
CA VAL A 37 3.12 10.01 8.04
C VAL A 37 2.30 8.87 8.63
N LYS A 38 2.14 7.80 7.86
CA LYS A 38 1.53 6.56 8.31
C LYS A 38 2.59 5.47 8.41
N VAL A 39 2.44 4.61 9.40
CA VAL A 39 3.26 3.42 9.59
C VAL A 39 2.56 2.24 8.92
N LEU A 40 3.32 1.45 8.16
CA LEU A 40 2.84 0.20 7.59
C LEU A 40 2.87 -0.88 8.67
N LYS A 41 1.68 -1.30 9.11
CA LYS A 41 1.54 -2.39 10.08
C LYS A 41 1.36 -3.72 9.35
N LEU A 42 2.20 -4.67 9.70
CA LEU A 42 2.20 -6.04 9.20
C LEU A 42 1.92 -7.03 10.33
N SER A 43 1.57 -8.25 9.98
CA SER A 43 1.59 -9.37 10.92
C SER A 43 3.03 -9.77 11.26
N ALA A 44 3.21 -10.64 12.25
CA ALA A 44 4.52 -11.21 12.58
C ALA A 44 5.16 -11.96 11.39
N GLN A 45 4.33 -12.48 10.46
CA GLN A 45 4.75 -13.17 9.23
C GLN A 45 4.99 -12.23 8.04
N GLY A 46 4.82 -10.92 8.22
CA GLY A 46 5.06 -9.92 7.18
C GLY A 46 3.86 -9.62 6.27
N LEU A 47 2.65 -10.12 6.56
CA LEU A 47 1.46 -9.82 5.76
C LEU A 47 0.88 -8.45 6.12
N PRO A 48 0.53 -7.60 5.14
CA PRO A 48 -0.04 -6.29 5.39
C PRO A 48 -1.38 -6.38 6.13
N GLN A 49 -1.52 -5.56 7.19
CA GLN A 49 -2.75 -5.49 7.99
C GLN A 49 -3.44 -4.14 7.87
N SER A 50 -2.72 -3.06 8.07
CA SER A 50 -3.28 -1.71 8.04
C SER A 50 -2.22 -0.62 7.90
N TRP A 51 -2.66 0.55 7.46
CA TRP A 51 -1.95 1.81 7.62
C TRP A 51 -2.38 2.45 8.94
N ILE A 52 -1.46 2.65 9.86
CA ILE A 52 -1.73 3.21 11.18
C ILE A 52 -1.08 4.58 11.36
N THR A 53 -1.59 5.38 12.28
CA THR A 53 -0.99 6.66 12.67
C THR A 53 0.22 6.44 13.58
N LEU A 54 1.03 7.49 13.80
CA LEU A 54 2.16 7.42 14.73
C LEU A 54 1.69 7.14 16.17
N GLU A 55 0.57 7.74 16.58
CA GLU A 55 -0.02 7.52 17.91
C GLU A 55 -0.47 6.07 18.10
N GLN A 56 -1.08 5.47 17.08
CA GLN A 56 -1.44 4.05 17.10
C GLN A 56 -0.20 3.15 17.14
N ALA A 57 0.88 3.54 16.45
CA ALA A 57 2.14 2.80 16.52
C ALA A 57 2.74 2.85 17.93
N VAL A 58 2.75 4.02 18.62
CA VAL A 58 3.21 4.14 20.02
C VAL A 58 2.51 3.13 20.93
N ILE A 59 1.21 2.91 20.75
CA ILE A 59 0.44 1.94 21.55
C ILE A 59 1.01 0.51 21.34
N HIS A 60 1.30 0.11 20.10
CA HIS A 60 1.88 -1.20 19.82
C HIS A 60 3.28 -1.38 20.42
N TYR A 61 4.11 -0.31 20.43
CA TYR A 61 5.42 -0.35 21.09
C TYR A 61 5.28 -0.43 22.62
N ALA A 62 4.41 0.40 23.19
CA ALA A 62 4.18 0.43 24.64
C ALA A 62 3.55 -0.88 25.18
N SER A 63 2.78 -1.58 24.37
CA SER A 63 2.17 -2.89 24.70
C SER A 63 3.08 -4.07 24.38
N GLU A 64 4.33 -3.84 23.94
CA GLU A 64 5.28 -4.89 23.51
C GLU A 64 4.74 -5.82 22.43
N ASP A 65 3.83 -5.31 21.59
CA ASP A 65 3.23 -6.06 20.49
C ASP A 65 4.14 -6.15 19.27
N VAL A 66 5.09 -5.22 19.13
CA VAL A 66 6.03 -5.17 18.02
C VAL A 66 7.01 -6.34 18.12
N ARG A 67 7.11 -7.13 17.06
CA ARG A 67 7.99 -8.32 16.99
C ARG A 67 9.25 -8.04 16.18
N TRP A 68 9.12 -7.22 15.17
CA TRP A 68 10.20 -6.76 14.32
C TRP A 68 9.82 -5.42 13.69
N GLU A 69 10.80 -4.72 13.22
CA GLU A 69 10.65 -3.44 12.56
C GLU A 69 11.60 -3.33 11.37
N ALA A 70 11.22 -2.50 10.39
CA ALA A 70 11.99 -2.26 9.18
C ALA A 70 11.76 -0.83 8.68
N GLY A 71 12.52 -0.46 7.66
CA GLY A 71 12.48 0.87 7.09
C GLY A 71 13.18 1.92 7.95
N GLN A 72 12.94 3.18 7.63
CA GLN A 72 13.59 4.30 8.32
C GLN A 72 12.85 4.70 9.59
N GLN A 73 13.56 5.31 10.53
CA GLN A 73 12.98 5.95 11.68
C GLN A 73 12.13 7.16 11.24
N VAL A 74 10.86 7.20 11.65
CA VAL A 74 9.90 8.25 11.26
C VAL A 74 9.50 9.16 12.41
N ALA A 75 9.64 8.70 13.66
CA ALA A 75 9.33 9.51 14.84
C ALA A 75 10.07 9.02 16.09
N VAL A 76 10.24 9.92 17.05
CA VAL A 76 10.73 9.62 18.40
C VAL A 76 9.77 10.27 19.40
N PHE A 77 9.21 9.48 20.28
CA PHE A 77 8.36 9.95 21.39
C PHE A 77 9.12 9.84 22.70
N ARG A 78 9.07 10.89 23.50
CA ARG A 78 9.69 10.96 24.82
C ARG A 78 8.60 10.96 25.86
N GLY A 79 8.64 9.98 26.74
CA GLY A 79 7.70 9.84 27.86
C GLY A 79 8.22 10.49 29.15
N GLY A 80 7.67 10.05 30.28
CA GLY A 80 8.07 10.48 31.61
C GLY A 80 9.43 9.92 32.03
N HIS A 81 9.94 10.44 33.15
CA HIS A 81 11.14 9.93 33.79
C HIS A 81 10.77 8.86 34.83
N ASN A 82 11.54 7.79 34.88
CA ASN A 82 11.40 6.79 35.92
C ASN A 82 11.81 7.41 37.28
N ALA A 83 10.94 7.34 38.26
CA ALA A 83 11.17 7.96 39.57
C ALA A 83 12.37 7.37 40.32
N VAL A 84 12.76 6.12 40.01
CA VAL A 84 13.86 5.41 40.70
C VAL A 84 15.18 5.59 39.95
N THR A 85 15.16 5.45 38.64
CA THR A 85 16.39 5.47 37.82
C THR A 85 16.68 6.83 37.21
N GLY A 86 15.74 7.76 37.22
CA GLY A 86 15.82 9.08 36.54
C GLY A 86 15.83 8.98 35.01
N GLN A 87 15.78 7.79 34.44
CA GLN A 87 15.82 7.62 32.99
C GLN A 87 14.49 8.03 32.34
N GLN A 88 14.58 8.76 31.25
CA GLN A 88 13.42 9.11 30.43
C GLN A 88 13.07 7.94 29.50
N SER A 89 11.79 7.56 29.44
CA SER A 89 11.33 6.59 28.46
C SER A 89 11.32 7.21 27.07
N VAL A 90 11.86 6.47 26.09
CA VAL A 90 11.92 6.89 24.70
C VAL A 90 11.40 5.77 23.81
N ILE A 91 10.45 6.08 22.93
CA ILE A 91 9.95 5.16 21.91
C ILE A 91 10.35 5.70 20.54
N THR A 92 11.14 4.94 19.83
CA THR A 92 11.50 5.21 18.43
C THR A 92 10.58 4.40 17.53
N ILE A 93 9.99 5.04 16.52
CA ILE A 93 9.04 4.39 15.60
C ILE A 93 9.66 4.32 14.22
N ASN A 94 9.67 3.12 13.66
CA ASN A 94 10.05 2.86 12.28
C ASN A 94 8.85 2.90 11.35
N SER A 95 9.11 3.11 10.06
CA SER A 95 8.08 3.24 9.02
C SER A 95 7.28 1.96 8.78
N ILE A 96 7.86 0.79 9.12
CA ILE A 96 7.26 -0.54 8.97
C ILE A 96 7.41 -1.29 10.29
N ILE A 97 6.31 -1.86 10.80
CA ILE A 97 6.31 -2.67 12.01
C ILE A 97 5.56 -3.98 11.79
N GLY A 98 6.14 -5.08 12.26
CA GLY A 98 5.49 -6.39 12.37
C GLY A 98 4.99 -6.61 13.79
N THR A 99 3.68 -6.86 13.96
CA THR A 99 3.05 -6.99 15.26
C THR A 99 2.58 -8.41 15.55
N ARG A 100 2.33 -8.71 16.83
CA ARG A 100 1.67 -9.95 17.26
C ARG A 100 0.29 -10.03 16.58
N GLY A 101 -0.15 -11.25 16.35
CA GLY A 101 -1.46 -11.58 15.81
C GLY A 101 -1.38 -12.19 14.42
N VAL A 102 -2.26 -13.15 14.23
CA VAL A 102 -2.49 -13.77 12.92
C VAL A 102 -3.40 -12.80 12.16
N PRO A 103 -3.14 -12.54 10.88
CA PRO A 103 -4.13 -11.83 10.08
C PRO A 103 -5.41 -12.64 10.14
N GLY A 104 -6.48 -12.07 10.69
CA GLY A 104 -7.82 -12.68 10.66
C GLY A 104 -8.41 -12.76 9.25
N ILE A 105 -7.58 -12.58 8.24
CA ILE A 105 -7.97 -12.44 6.85
C ILE A 105 -7.08 -13.37 6.03
N ASN A 106 -7.70 -14.31 5.32
CA ASN A 106 -7.01 -15.10 4.32
C ASN A 106 -6.52 -14.17 3.19
N PRO A 107 -5.20 -13.99 2.97
CA PRO A 107 -4.67 -13.09 1.95
C PRO A 107 -5.06 -13.50 0.52
N PHE A 108 -5.48 -14.75 0.32
CA PHE A 108 -5.93 -15.28 -0.97
C PHE A 108 -7.42 -15.01 -1.26
N ASP A 109 -8.22 -14.71 -0.22
CA ASP A 109 -9.66 -14.45 -0.35
C ASP A 109 -10.02 -12.94 -0.35
N LEU A 110 -9.03 -12.08 -0.18
CA LEU A 110 -9.24 -10.64 -0.13
C LEU A 110 -9.56 -10.10 -1.52
N ARG A 111 -10.83 -9.79 -1.73
CA ARG A 111 -11.22 -8.92 -2.84
C ARG A 111 -11.16 -7.48 -2.38
N PRO A 112 -10.20 -6.68 -2.88
CA PRO A 112 -10.11 -5.27 -2.53
C PRO A 112 -11.42 -4.54 -2.81
N SER A 113 -11.80 -3.63 -1.90
CA SER A 113 -12.97 -2.78 -2.14
C SER A 113 -12.75 -1.90 -3.36
N LEU A 114 -13.71 -1.87 -4.26
CA LEU A 114 -13.67 -1.06 -5.48
C LEU A 114 -14.10 0.38 -5.16
N THR A 115 -13.19 1.31 -5.32
CA THR A 115 -13.45 2.77 -5.27
C THR A 115 -12.91 3.45 -6.52
N ASN A 116 -13.42 4.63 -6.86
CA ASN A 116 -12.93 5.39 -8.03
C ASN A 116 -11.45 5.72 -7.89
N SER A 117 -11.02 6.20 -6.72
CA SER A 117 -9.62 6.53 -6.48
C SER A 117 -8.67 5.35 -6.71
N LYS A 118 -9.03 4.16 -6.20
CA LYS A 118 -8.23 2.95 -6.42
C LYS A 118 -8.27 2.49 -7.88
N LEU A 119 -9.44 2.60 -8.54
CA LEU A 119 -9.59 2.26 -9.94
C LEU A 119 -8.68 3.13 -10.82
N PHE A 120 -8.74 4.44 -10.61
CA PHE A 120 -7.92 5.39 -11.38
C PHE A 120 -6.42 5.17 -11.11
N ALA A 121 -6.04 4.93 -9.86
CA ALA A 121 -4.66 4.61 -9.51
C ALA A 121 -4.19 3.27 -10.10
N ARG A 122 -5.02 2.19 -10.08
CA ARG A 122 -4.74 0.91 -10.74
C ARG A 122 -4.44 1.09 -12.22
N ASP A 123 -5.22 1.95 -12.87
CA ASP A 123 -5.12 2.23 -14.30
C ASP A 123 -4.17 3.39 -14.61
N ARG A 124 -3.43 3.92 -13.58
CA ARG A 124 -2.44 4.98 -13.70
C ARG A 124 -3.00 6.27 -14.30
N ASN A 125 -4.28 6.56 -14.03
CA ASN A 125 -5.00 7.70 -14.58
C ASN A 125 -5.05 7.75 -16.13
N VAL A 126 -4.90 6.59 -16.77
CA VAL A 126 -4.92 6.46 -18.25
C VAL A 126 -6.29 5.97 -18.70
N CYS A 127 -6.86 6.65 -19.68
CA CYS A 127 -8.12 6.24 -20.30
C CYS A 127 -7.94 4.92 -21.06
N ALA A 128 -8.79 3.92 -20.80
CA ALA A 128 -8.74 2.61 -21.43
C ALA A 128 -9.03 2.60 -22.93
N TYR A 129 -9.59 3.70 -23.47
CA TYR A 129 -9.99 3.79 -24.88
C TYR A 129 -9.06 4.66 -25.71
N CYS A 130 -8.68 5.84 -25.22
CA CYS A 130 -7.81 6.74 -25.99
C CYS A 130 -6.34 6.71 -25.56
N GLY A 131 -6.01 6.07 -24.43
CA GLY A 131 -4.64 5.95 -23.94
C GLY A 131 -4.05 7.23 -23.33
N ASN A 132 -4.79 8.32 -23.30
CA ASN A 132 -4.30 9.56 -22.73
C ASN A 132 -4.40 9.56 -21.22
N HIS A 133 -3.46 10.24 -20.56
CA HIS A 133 -3.45 10.48 -19.13
C HIS A 133 -4.32 11.70 -18.79
N PHE A 134 -5.09 11.62 -17.70
CA PHE A 134 -5.99 12.68 -17.24
C PHE A 134 -5.84 12.91 -15.73
N HIS A 135 -6.26 14.08 -15.27
CA HIS A 135 -6.46 14.31 -13.84
C HIS A 135 -7.69 13.54 -13.36
N GLU A 136 -7.69 13.11 -12.08
CA GLU A 136 -8.80 12.30 -11.52
C GLU A 136 -10.19 12.94 -11.67
N SER A 137 -10.29 14.29 -11.64
CA SER A 137 -11.54 15.03 -11.86
C SER A 137 -12.17 14.79 -13.21
N ASP A 138 -11.36 14.43 -14.23
CA ASP A 138 -11.79 14.24 -15.61
C ASP A 138 -11.98 12.78 -15.98
N LEU A 139 -11.74 11.91 -15.01
CA LEU A 139 -11.89 10.47 -15.13
C LEU A 139 -13.24 10.00 -14.58
N THR A 140 -13.69 8.89 -15.12
CA THR A 140 -14.93 8.21 -14.74
C THR A 140 -14.68 6.71 -14.60
N ARG A 141 -15.46 6.06 -13.72
CA ARG A 141 -15.59 4.61 -13.71
C ARG A 141 -16.46 4.22 -14.89
N GLU A 142 -15.90 3.47 -15.80
CA GLU A 142 -16.57 2.98 -16.97
C GLU A 142 -16.79 1.48 -16.88
N HIS A 143 -18.03 1.03 -17.14
CA HIS A 143 -18.38 -0.39 -17.17
C HIS A 143 -18.17 -0.95 -18.57
N ILE A 144 -17.33 -1.96 -18.70
CA ILE A 144 -17.06 -2.65 -19.97
C ILE A 144 -18.37 -3.18 -20.54
N ILE A 145 -19.08 -4.00 -19.76
CA ILE A 145 -20.45 -4.39 -20.05
C ILE A 145 -21.35 -3.50 -19.19
N PRO A 146 -22.21 -2.68 -19.81
CA PRO A 146 -23.03 -1.70 -19.12
C PRO A 146 -23.91 -2.30 -18.01
N GLN A 147 -24.15 -1.53 -16.95
CA GLN A 147 -25.04 -1.95 -15.85
C GLN A 147 -26.47 -2.23 -16.35
N ALA A 148 -26.94 -1.49 -17.36
CA ALA A 148 -28.24 -1.72 -18.02
C ALA A 148 -28.35 -3.15 -18.60
N GLN A 149 -27.24 -3.81 -18.88
CA GLN A 149 -27.16 -5.21 -19.33
C GLN A 149 -26.92 -6.18 -18.16
N LYS A 150 -27.32 -5.82 -16.93
CA LYS A 150 -27.27 -6.63 -15.70
C LYS A 150 -25.87 -7.05 -15.23
N ARG A 151 -24.83 -6.31 -15.58
CA ARG A 151 -23.48 -6.56 -15.08
C ARG A 151 -23.18 -5.80 -13.79
N ARG A 152 -22.41 -6.47 -12.93
CA ARG A 152 -22.06 -5.96 -11.59
C ARG A 152 -20.90 -4.96 -11.64
N ASP A 153 -20.87 -4.09 -10.63
CA ASP A 153 -19.76 -3.20 -10.32
C ASP A 153 -18.62 -3.99 -9.65
N ILE A 154 -17.78 -4.62 -10.45
CA ILE A 154 -16.66 -5.45 -10.01
C ILE A 154 -15.37 -5.09 -10.78
N TRP A 155 -14.21 -5.34 -10.18
CA TRP A 155 -12.89 -5.04 -10.73
C TRP A 155 -12.70 -5.49 -12.20
N MET A 156 -13.21 -6.67 -12.54
CA MET A 156 -13.08 -7.25 -13.89
C MET A 156 -14.04 -6.64 -14.93
N ASN A 157 -15.01 -5.85 -14.49
CA ASN A 157 -15.98 -5.21 -15.39
C ASN A 157 -15.81 -3.68 -15.45
N VAL A 158 -14.81 -3.12 -14.77
CA VAL A 158 -14.59 -1.67 -14.73
C VAL A 158 -13.20 -1.29 -15.19
N VAL A 159 -13.13 -0.17 -15.90
CA VAL A 159 -11.91 0.48 -16.35
C VAL A 159 -12.01 1.99 -16.14
N THR A 160 -10.86 2.65 -16.16
CA THR A 160 -10.78 4.11 -16.14
C THR A 160 -11.04 4.64 -17.54
N ALA A 161 -11.95 5.59 -17.69
CA ALA A 161 -12.20 6.29 -18.96
C ALA A 161 -12.31 7.80 -18.74
N CYS A 162 -11.86 8.59 -19.71
CA CYS A 162 -12.15 10.01 -19.71
C CYS A 162 -13.64 10.26 -20.03
N ARG A 163 -14.18 11.40 -19.60
CA ARG A 163 -15.59 11.73 -19.78
C ARG A 163 -16.04 11.64 -21.24
N SER A 164 -15.20 12.10 -22.18
CA SER A 164 -15.49 12.06 -23.61
C SER A 164 -15.63 10.63 -24.16
N CYS A 165 -14.67 9.74 -23.84
CA CYS A 165 -14.73 8.35 -24.27
C CYS A 165 -15.89 7.60 -23.62
N ASN A 166 -16.14 7.83 -22.31
CA ASN A 166 -17.27 7.25 -21.61
C ASN A 166 -18.60 7.68 -22.27
N HIS A 167 -18.79 8.96 -22.51
CA HIS A 167 -19.99 9.48 -23.19
C HIS A 167 -20.16 8.88 -24.60
N ARG A 168 -19.07 8.81 -25.38
CA ARG A 168 -19.10 8.23 -26.73
C ARG A 168 -19.46 6.74 -26.72
N LYS A 169 -18.97 5.96 -25.76
CA LYS A 169 -19.32 4.53 -25.62
C LYS A 169 -20.77 4.37 -25.16
N SER A 170 -21.24 5.20 -24.21
CA SER A 170 -22.60 5.13 -23.69
C SER A 170 -22.99 3.71 -23.21
N ASN A 171 -24.21 3.29 -23.40
CA ASN A 171 -24.75 1.99 -22.96
C ASN A 171 -24.40 0.82 -23.92
N ARG A 172 -23.32 0.92 -24.69
CA ARG A 172 -22.84 -0.11 -25.60
C ARG A 172 -21.66 -0.84 -25.02
N THR A 173 -21.41 -2.08 -25.44
CA THR A 173 -20.12 -2.75 -25.15
C THR A 173 -19.01 -2.13 -25.99
N PRO A 174 -17.72 -2.39 -25.69
CA PRO A 174 -16.60 -1.93 -26.51
C PRO A 174 -16.74 -2.35 -27.98
N GLU A 175 -17.20 -3.56 -28.25
CA GLU A 175 -17.41 -4.09 -29.59
C GLU A 175 -18.53 -3.35 -30.32
N GLN A 176 -19.67 -3.14 -29.65
CA GLN A 176 -20.82 -2.39 -30.19
C GLN A 176 -20.48 -0.92 -30.46
N ALA A 177 -19.58 -0.35 -29.68
CA ALA A 177 -19.14 1.04 -29.82
C ALA A 177 -17.97 1.19 -30.80
N HIS A 178 -17.39 0.11 -31.30
CA HIS A 178 -16.14 0.09 -32.06
C HIS A 178 -14.99 0.80 -31.32
N MET A 179 -14.92 0.58 -29.99
CA MET A 179 -13.94 1.18 -29.11
C MET A 179 -13.19 0.09 -28.33
N PRO A 180 -12.15 -0.51 -28.90
CA PRO A 180 -11.41 -1.57 -28.23
C PRO A 180 -10.71 -1.05 -26.98
N LEU A 181 -10.61 -1.90 -25.95
CA LEU A 181 -9.83 -1.62 -24.76
C LEU A 181 -8.33 -1.72 -25.07
N LEU A 182 -7.57 -0.73 -24.63
CA LEU A 182 -6.11 -0.72 -24.75
C LEU A 182 -5.42 -1.61 -23.72
N TYR A 183 -6.15 -2.00 -22.68
CA TYR A 183 -5.66 -2.89 -21.64
C TYR A 183 -6.79 -3.71 -21.00
N THR A 184 -6.42 -4.86 -20.45
CA THR A 184 -7.37 -5.75 -19.75
C THR A 184 -7.51 -5.34 -18.28
N PRO A 185 -8.75 -5.29 -17.73
CA PRO A 185 -8.98 -5.09 -16.31
C PRO A 185 -8.48 -6.31 -15.50
N TYR A 186 -8.10 -6.08 -14.25
CA TYR A 186 -7.70 -7.13 -13.33
C TYR A 186 -8.13 -6.81 -11.89
N VAL A 187 -8.12 -7.80 -11.03
CA VAL A 187 -8.35 -7.63 -9.58
C VAL A 187 -7.01 -7.34 -8.92
N PRO A 188 -6.83 -6.20 -8.25
CA PRO A 188 -5.59 -5.92 -7.53
C PRO A 188 -5.30 -6.98 -6.46
N SER A 189 -4.05 -7.34 -6.28
CA SER A 189 -3.59 -8.17 -5.17
C SER A 189 -3.70 -7.40 -3.84
N LEU A 190 -3.52 -8.11 -2.71
CA LEU A 190 -3.47 -7.50 -1.39
C LEU A 190 -2.40 -6.39 -1.31
N TRP A 191 -1.22 -6.64 -1.86
CA TRP A 191 -0.09 -5.71 -1.86
C TRP A 191 -0.38 -4.46 -2.68
N GLU A 192 -0.96 -4.65 -3.87
CA GLU A 192 -1.42 -3.53 -4.70
C GLU A 192 -2.52 -2.72 -4.00
N ASP A 193 -3.46 -3.38 -3.33
CA ASP A 193 -4.52 -2.69 -2.60
C ASP A 193 -3.97 -1.78 -1.50
N PHE A 194 -2.90 -2.19 -0.82
CA PHE A 194 -2.22 -1.35 0.17
C PHE A 194 -1.55 -0.13 -0.47
N ILE A 195 -0.95 -0.27 -1.64
CA ILE A 195 -0.42 0.86 -2.42
C ILE A 195 -1.56 1.79 -2.86
N LEU A 196 -2.65 1.22 -3.38
CA LEU A 196 -3.79 1.99 -3.88
C LEU A 196 -4.59 2.74 -2.79
N ARG A 197 -4.51 2.30 -1.53
CA ARG A 197 -5.18 2.93 -0.38
C ARG A 197 -4.51 4.19 0.12
N ASN A 198 -3.21 4.34 -0.08
CA ASN A 198 -2.43 5.43 0.50
C ASN A 198 -1.70 6.22 -0.58
N ARG A 199 -1.97 7.52 -0.64
CA ARG A 199 -1.33 8.43 -1.61
C ARG A 199 0.04 8.97 -1.14
N ARG A 200 0.39 8.75 0.13
CA ARG A 200 1.61 9.26 0.76
C ARG A 200 2.38 8.11 1.37
N ILE A 201 2.98 7.30 0.53
CA ILE A 201 3.79 6.15 0.92
C ILE A 201 5.25 6.59 0.93
N LEU A 202 5.98 6.29 2.00
CA LEU A 202 7.42 6.54 2.07
C LEU A 202 8.17 5.63 1.10
N ALA A 203 9.37 6.03 0.68
CA ALA A 203 10.14 5.29 -0.31
C ALA A 203 10.44 3.85 0.11
N ASP A 204 10.84 3.64 1.36
CA ASP A 204 11.13 2.34 1.96
C ASP A 204 9.88 1.45 2.10
N GLN A 205 8.73 2.05 2.46
CA GLN A 205 7.44 1.35 2.48
C GLN A 205 7.01 0.93 1.07
N MET A 206 7.20 1.81 0.09
CA MET A 206 6.89 1.53 -1.32
C MET A 206 7.77 0.40 -1.84
N GLU A 207 9.08 0.45 -1.59
CA GLU A 207 10.03 -0.59 -1.97
C GLU A 207 9.62 -1.94 -1.37
N PHE A 208 9.26 -1.97 -0.08
CA PHE A 208 8.79 -3.18 0.60
C PHE A 208 7.53 -3.75 -0.05
N LEU A 209 6.52 -2.91 -0.32
CA LEU A 209 5.25 -3.35 -0.93
C LEU A 209 5.46 -3.81 -2.38
N MET A 210 6.25 -3.07 -3.17
CA MET A 210 6.52 -3.38 -4.57
C MET A 210 7.27 -4.69 -4.77
N ALA A 211 8.12 -5.08 -3.81
CA ALA A 211 8.81 -6.39 -3.84
C ALA A 211 7.85 -7.59 -3.86
N HIS A 212 6.61 -7.40 -3.39
CA HIS A 212 5.59 -8.44 -3.31
C HIS A 212 4.47 -8.30 -4.36
N VAL A 213 4.49 -7.25 -5.16
CA VAL A 213 3.50 -7.03 -6.22
C VAL A 213 3.72 -8.05 -7.34
N PRO A 214 2.64 -8.68 -7.87
CA PRO A 214 2.76 -9.63 -8.99
C PRO A 214 3.41 -8.98 -10.22
N LYS A 215 4.27 -9.72 -10.91
CA LYS A 215 4.98 -9.23 -12.11
C LYS A 215 4.03 -8.79 -13.24
N SER A 216 2.80 -9.30 -13.24
CA SER A 216 1.75 -8.92 -14.20
C SER A 216 1.05 -7.61 -13.84
N SER A 217 1.40 -6.98 -12.71
CA SER A 217 0.78 -5.75 -12.27
C SER A 217 1.13 -4.57 -13.18
N ARG A 218 0.14 -3.74 -13.45
CA ARG A 218 0.33 -2.47 -14.17
C ARG A 218 1.04 -1.40 -13.33
N LEU A 219 1.18 -1.60 -12.02
CA LEU A 219 1.94 -0.69 -11.16
C LEU A 219 3.45 -0.81 -11.39
N LEU A 220 3.92 -1.89 -12.05
CA LEU A 220 5.32 -2.14 -12.36
C LEU A 220 5.77 -1.61 -13.74
N VAL A 221 4.82 -1.17 -14.59
CA VAL A 221 5.07 -0.75 -15.98
C VAL A 221 5.26 0.75 -16.09
#